data_248e2b99af53198bc054e56544d12db8
#
_entry.id   248e2b99af53198bc054e56544d12db8
#
_cell.length_a   1.000
_cell.length_b   1.000
_cell.length_c   1.000
_cell.angle_alpha   90.00
_cell.angle_beta   90.00
_cell.angle_gamma   90.00
#
_symmetry.space_group_name_H-M   'P 1'
#
loop_
_entity.id
_entity.type
_entity.pdbx_description
1 polymer ?
#
loop_
_entity_poly.entity_id
_entity_poly.type
_entity_poly.pdbx_seq_one_letter_code
_entity_poly.pdbx_strand_id
1 'polypeptide(L)'
;MIEQLLEMINEKYPLSEMEVGDMKSLKANGMKFTIQAYKAEGLGHVSVMCAKGFFGLMKMDTLIVNPYEIDLPLYSYDRIFAAGNDTLIVELYDTLEGAYAEEHLQNVKAEYTDLEERDPGEHWYDDIKLASSISKKGKKKQSNRFDELTQKHFEAYLSAGASTVNVSDKQKKASYYVNGLLEKGGPSTDVFKKSLGVDTTTKLFQEILFGTV
;
A
#
# COMPACT_ATOMS: atom_id res chain seq x y z
N MET A 1 0.33 7.01 12.37
CA MET A 1 0.39 7.17 10.88
C MET A 1 -0.84 6.57 10.21
N ILE A 2 -1.12 5.26 10.31
CA ILE A 2 -2.28 4.63 9.63
C ILE A 2 -3.60 5.35 9.91
N GLU A 3 -3.90 5.67 11.16
CA GLU A 3 -5.13 6.41 11.53
C GLU A 3 -5.22 7.75 10.81
N GLN A 4 -4.11 8.50 10.73
CA GLN A 4 -4.07 9.78 10.02
C GLN A 4 -4.33 9.62 8.51
N LEU A 5 -3.73 8.59 7.88
CA LEU A 5 -3.98 8.32 6.46
C LEU A 5 -5.44 7.92 6.20
N LEU A 6 -6.05 7.14 7.10
CA LEU A 6 -7.48 6.79 7.02
C LEU A 6 -8.37 8.03 7.22
N GLU A 7 -8.02 8.92 8.15
CA GLU A 7 -8.73 10.20 8.34
C GLU A 7 -8.67 11.04 7.07
N MET A 8 -7.49 11.21 6.45
CA MET A 8 -7.34 11.94 5.19
C MET A 8 -8.18 11.34 4.05
N ILE A 9 -8.29 10.01 3.97
CA ILE A 9 -9.20 9.38 3.01
C ILE A 9 -10.65 9.71 3.37
N ASN A 10 -11.05 9.50 4.63
CA ASN A 10 -12.43 9.65 5.08
C ASN A 10 -12.97 11.08 4.95
N GLU A 11 -12.11 12.09 5.05
CA GLU A 11 -12.47 13.49 4.81
C GLU A 11 -12.95 13.75 3.37
N LYS A 12 -12.41 13.02 2.40
CA LYS A 12 -12.71 13.18 0.97
C LYS A 12 -13.62 12.08 0.43
N TYR A 13 -13.45 10.86 0.91
CA TYR A 13 -14.10 9.65 0.45
C TYR A 13 -14.61 8.86 1.68
N PRO A 14 -15.90 8.97 2.03
CA PRO A 14 -16.46 8.31 3.21
C PRO A 14 -16.11 6.83 3.28
N LEU A 15 -15.54 6.40 4.41
CA LEU A 15 -15.13 5.01 4.64
C LEU A 15 -16.24 4.21 5.31
N SER A 16 -16.52 3.03 4.78
CA SER A 16 -17.39 2.02 5.39
C SER A 16 -16.58 0.76 5.64
N GLU A 17 -16.49 0.31 6.91
CA GLU A 17 -15.75 -0.91 7.27
C GLU A 17 -16.40 -2.14 6.61
N MET A 18 -15.57 -3.02 6.08
CA MET A 18 -15.97 -4.28 5.46
C MET A 18 -15.70 -5.43 6.42
N GLU A 19 -16.57 -6.45 6.37
CA GLU A 19 -16.36 -7.68 7.12
C GLU A 19 -15.21 -8.48 6.52
N VAL A 20 -14.17 -8.73 7.30
CA VAL A 20 -12.99 -9.50 6.90
C VAL A 20 -12.94 -10.90 7.54
N GLY A 21 -13.93 -11.23 8.37
CA GLY A 21 -14.09 -12.53 9.02
C GLY A 21 -12.83 -12.96 9.77
N ASP A 22 -12.44 -14.23 9.59
CA ASP A 22 -11.27 -14.82 10.25
C ASP A 22 -9.94 -14.18 9.82
N MET A 23 -9.93 -13.38 8.73
CA MET A 23 -8.75 -12.64 8.28
C MET A 23 -8.41 -11.43 9.16
N LYS A 24 -9.31 -11.01 10.06
CA LYS A 24 -9.08 -9.88 10.98
C LYS A 24 -7.81 -10.02 11.81
N SER A 25 -7.42 -11.26 12.14
CA SER A 25 -6.21 -11.52 12.93
C SER A 25 -5.52 -12.81 12.45
N LEU A 26 -4.35 -12.66 11.86
CA LEU A 26 -3.56 -13.76 11.31
C LEU A 26 -2.22 -13.89 12.02
N LYS A 27 -1.63 -15.08 11.93
CA LYS A 27 -0.26 -15.35 12.35
C LYS A 27 0.53 -15.93 11.18
N ALA A 28 1.64 -15.32 10.83
CA ALA A 28 2.55 -15.82 9.80
C ALA A 28 4.00 -15.47 10.17
N ASN A 29 4.92 -16.38 9.96
CA ASN A 29 6.37 -16.19 10.15
C ASN A 29 6.73 -15.55 11.51
N GLY A 30 6.09 -15.97 12.60
CA GLY A 30 6.36 -15.44 13.96
C GLY A 30 5.79 -14.04 14.23
N MET A 31 5.03 -13.47 13.30
CA MET A 31 4.35 -12.19 13.44
C MET A 31 2.85 -12.36 13.59
N LYS A 32 2.24 -11.45 14.34
CA LYS A 32 0.77 -11.30 14.42
C LYS A 32 0.37 -10.12 13.53
N PHE A 33 -0.57 -10.37 12.65
CA PHE A 33 -1.16 -9.40 11.74
C PHE A 33 -2.57 -9.04 12.20
N THR A 34 -2.93 -7.77 12.13
CA THR A 34 -4.30 -7.27 12.30
C THR A 34 -4.67 -6.56 10.99
N ILE A 35 -5.82 -6.94 10.43
CA ILE A 35 -6.24 -6.50 9.09
C ILE A 35 -7.64 -5.89 9.18
N GLN A 36 -7.83 -4.80 8.47
CA GLN A 36 -9.11 -4.13 8.26
C GLN A 36 -9.23 -3.75 6.79
N ALA A 37 -10.44 -3.76 6.27
CA ALA A 37 -10.75 -3.32 4.92
C ALA A 37 -11.95 -2.39 4.93
N TYR A 38 -12.00 -1.49 3.96
CA TYR A 38 -13.02 -0.46 3.83
C TYR A 38 -13.41 -0.29 2.37
N LYS A 39 -14.67 0.01 2.15
CA LYS A 39 -15.12 0.66 0.94
C LYS A 39 -15.02 2.17 1.14
N ALA A 40 -14.32 2.86 0.24
CA ALA A 40 -14.22 4.32 0.17
C ALA A 40 -15.13 4.80 -0.96
N GLU A 41 -16.24 5.47 -0.63
CA GLU A 41 -17.24 5.92 -1.61
C GLU A 41 -16.64 6.95 -2.59
N GLY A 42 -16.73 6.67 -3.88
CA GLY A 42 -16.15 7.51 -4.94
C GLY A 42 -14.64 7.33 -5.15
N LEU A 43 -13.98 6.43 -4.41
CA LEU A 43 -12.58 6.08 -4.59
C LEU A 43 -12.40 4.61 -4.97
N GLY A 44 -12.88 3.70 -4.11
CA GLY A 44 -12.70 2.27 -4.33
C GLY A 44 -12.44 1.50 -3.03
N HIS A 45 -11.48 0.59 -3.05
CA HIS A 45 -11.12 -0.26 -1.91
C HIS A 45 -9.93 0.30 -1.14
N VAL A 46 -9.99 0.23 0.19
CA VAL A 46 -8.89 0.59 1.10
C VAL A 46 -8.69 -0.54 2.10
N SER A 47 -7.46 -0.94 2.32
CA SER A 47 -7.14 -1.88 3.38
C SER A 47 -5.94 -1.44 4.20
N VAL A 48 -5.90 -1.90 5.44
CA VAL A 48 -4.76 -1.72 6.34
C VAL A 48 -4.38 -3.06 6.96
N MET A 49 -3.07 -3.26 7.10
CA MET A 49 -2.50 -4.42 7.75
C MET A 49 -1.39 -3.98 8.68
N CYS A 50 -1.56 -4.18 9.98
CA CYS A 50 -0.55 -3.89 10.98
C CYS A 50 0.04 -5.18 11.52
N ALA A 51 1.36 -5.29 11.52
CA ALA A 51 2.06 -6.48 12.00
C ALA A 51 3.02 -6.15 13.16
N LYS A 52 3.08 -7.08 14.12
CA LYS A 52 4.03 -7.04 15.23
C LYS A 52 4.62 -8.43 15.44
N GLY A 53 5.94 -8.49 15.62
CA GLY A 53 6.64 -9.75 15.83
C GLY A 53 7.93 -9.58 16.61
N PHE A 54 8.60 -10.71 16.84
CA PHE A 54 9.90 -10.76 17.51
C PHE A 54 9.93 -9.98 18.83
N PHE A 55 8.94 -10.23 19.70
CA PHE A 55 8.80 -9.54 21.00
C PHE A 55 8.70 -8.00 20.88
N GLY A 56 8.13 -7.51 19.77
CA GLY A 56 7.97 -6.06 19.49
C GLY A 56 9.17 -5.38 18.86
N LEU A 57 10.24 -6.12 18.55
CA LEU A 57 11.42 -5.60 17.85
C LEU A 57 11.13 -5.31 16.36
N MET A 58 10.08 -5.89 15.81
CA MET A 58 9.63 -5.63 14.44
C MET A 58 8.17 -5.20 14.44
N LYS A 59 7.89 -4.11 13.71
CA LYS A 59 6.55 -3.62 13.40
C LYS A 59 6.50 -3.31 11.92
N MET A 60 5.34 -3.55 11.33
CA MET A 60 5.06 -3.17 9.95
C MET A 60 3.63 -2.64 9.89
N ASP A 61 3.47 -1.50 9.25
CA ASP A 61 2.18 -0.89 8.97
C ASP A 61 2.05 -0.77 7.44
N THR A 62 1.00 -1.36 6.88
CA THR A 62 0.68 -1.35 5.46
C THR A 62 -0.66 -0.66 5.25
N LEU A 63 -0.75 0.20 4.24
CA LEU A 63 -2.01 0.73 3.70
C LEU A 63 -2.02 0.50 2.19
N ILE A 64 -3.12 -0.02 1.68
CA ILE A 64 -3.34 -0.21 0.25
C ILE A 64 -4.59 0.57 -0.13
N VAL A 65 -4.50 1.35 -1.22
CA VAL A 65 -5.63 2.00 -1.85
C VAL A 65 -5.72 1.50 -3.29
N ASN A 66 -6.81 0.82 -3.63
CA ASN A 66 -7.16 0.43 -4.98
C ASN A 66 -8.30 1.32 -5.51
N PRO A 67 -7.98 2.40 -6.25
CA PRO A 67 -8.95 3.42 -6.65
C PRO A 67 -9.66 3.02 -7.95
N TYR A 68 -10.56 2.07 -7.89
CA TYR A 68 -11.26 1.59 -9.07
C TYR A 68 -12.48 2.44 -9.50
N GLU A 69 -12.86 3.46 -8.73
CA GLU A 69 -13.96 4.39 -9.08
C GLU A 69 -13.46 5.70 -9.71
N ILE A 70 -12.15 6.00 -9.60
CA ILE A 70 -11.49 7.17 -10.20
C ILE A 70 -10.12 6.82 -10.77
N ASP A 71 -9.60 7.67 -11.66
CA ASP A 71 -8.34 7.42 -12.36
C ASP A 71 -7.11 7.89 -11.57
N LEU A 72 -6.90 7.26 -10.40
CA LEU A 72 -5.67 7.34 -9.63
C LEU A 72 -4.88 6.02 -9.75
N PRO A 73 -3.55 6.03 -9.60
CA PRO A 73 -2.76 4.79 -9.55
C PRO A 73 -3.06 4.01 -8.27
N LEU A 74 -2.91 2.69 -8.29
CA LEU A 74 -2.94 1.89 -7.09
C LEU A 74 -1.79 2.32 -6.17
N TYR A 75 -2.09 2.58 -4.90
CA TYR A 75 -1.15 3.08 -3.90
C TYR A 75 -0.90 2.01 -2.83
N SER A 76 0.35 1.65 -2.62
CA SER A 76 0.79 0.75 -1.56
C SER A 76 1.80 1.46 -0.67
N TYR A 77 1.50 1.54 0.60
CA TYR A 77 2.37 2.11 1.64
C TYR A 77 2.78 1.03 2.62
N ASP A 78 4.06 0.93 2.88
CA ASP A 78 4.65 0.11 3.93
C ASP A 78 5.61 0.93 4.78
N ARG A 79 5.44 0.84 6.10
CA ARG A 79 6.39 1.36 7.07
C ARG A 79 6.89 0.24 7.95
N ILE A 80 8.20 0.00 7.94
CA ILE A 80 8.82 -1.13 8.62
C ILE A 80 9.82 -0.63 9.66
N PHE A 81 9.58 -0.96 10.92
CA PHE A 81 10.52 -0.75 12.02
C PHE A 81 11.13 -2.09 12.40
N ALA A 82 12.46 -2.20 12.27
CA ALA A 82 13.17 -3.43 12.62
C ALA A 82 14.56 -3.10 13.16
N ALA A 83 14.91 -3.61 14.33
CA ALA A 83 16.25 -3.48 14.93
C ALA A 83 16.79 -2.03 14.96
N GLY A 84 15.93 -1.05 15.27
CA GLY A 84 16.29 0.37 15.34
C GLY A 84 16.40 1.09 13.99
N ASN A 85 16.13 0.39 12.91
CA ASN A 85 15.99 0.96 11.57
C ASN A 85 14.52 1.26 11.28
N ASP A 86 14.34 2.22 10.39
CA ASP A 86 13.07 2.71 9.92
C ASP A 86 13.09 2.73 8.39
N THR A 87 12.13 2.08 7.75
CA THR A 87 12.05 1.95 6.31
C THR A 87 10.67 2.41 5.84
N LEU A 88 10.65 3.29 4.86
CA LEU A 88 9.45 3.75 4.17
C LEU A 88 9.48 3.27 2.73
N ILE A 89 8.43 2.59 2.33
CA ILE A 89 8.18 2.17 0.96
C ILE A 89 6.80 2.69 0.59
N VAL A 90 6.72 3.46 -0.49
CA VAL A 90 5.47 3.83 -1.13
C VAL A 90 5.60 3.46 -2.60
N GLU A 91 4.77 2.55 -3.06
CA GLU A 91 4.77 2.14 -4.45
C GLU A 91 3.43 2.51 -5.09
N LEU A 92 3.53 3.23 -6.21
CA LEU A 92 2.40 3.54 -7.06
C LEU A 92 2.49 2.67 -8.31
N TYR A 93 1.38 2.01 -8.63
CA TYR A 93 1.33 1.12 -9.79
C TYR A 93 0.39 1.68 -10.85
N ASP A 94 0.85 1.64 -12.10
CA ASP A 94 0.10 2.10 -13.26
C ASP A 94 -1.11 1.18 -13.52
N THR A 95 -2.19 1.51 -12.84
CA THR A 95 -3.53 0.96 -13.10
C THR A 95 -4.43 1.97 -13.83
N LEU A 96 -3.83 3.01 -14.42
CA LEU A 96 -4.51 4.18 -15.00
C LEU A 96 -5.14 3.85 -16.35
N GLU A 97 -6.25 4.52 -16.68
CA GLU A 97 -6.86 4.50 -18.02
C GLU A 97 -6.36 5.65 -18.89
N GLY A 98 -5.97 6.76 -18.26
CA GLY A 98 -5.47 7.96 -18.91
C GLY A 98 -4.09 8.39 -18.47
N ALA A 99 -3.69 9.58 -18.89
CA ALA A 99 -2.42 10.18 -18.47
C ALA A 99 -2.50 10.65 -17.01
N TYR A 100 -1.46 10.37 -16.24
CA TYR A 100 -1.32 10.82 -14.86
C TYR A 100 -0.10 11.72 -14.71
N ALA A 101 -0.31 12.92 -14.18
CA ALA A 101 0.77 13.88 -13.95
C ALA A 101 1.44 13.59 -12.60
N GLU A 102 2.56 12.88 -12.60
CA GLU A 102 3.32 12.55 -11.40
C GLU A 102 4.13 13.70 -10.80
N GLU A 103 4.27 14.82 -11.52
CA GLU A 103 5.19 15.91 -11.18
C GLU A 103 5.00 16.41 -9.73
N HIS A 104 3.77 16.57 -9.30
CA HIS A 104 3.47 17.03 -7.94
C HIS A 104 3.93 16.06 -6.86
N LEU A 105 3.86 14.74 -7.10
CA LEU A 105 4.38 13.71 -6.19
C LEU A 105 5.91 13.67 -6.21
N GLN A 106 6.51 13.80 -7.40
CA GLN A 106 7.96 13.86 -7.56
C GLN A 106 8.54 15.08 -6.85
N ASN A 107 7.86 16.24 -6.91
CA ASN A 107 8.26 17.45 -6.20
C ASN A 107 8.27 17.23 -4.68
N VAL A 108 7.23 16.60 -4.12
CA VAL A 108 7.22 16.24 -2.69
C VAL A 108 8.42 15.34 -2.36
N LYS A 109 8.64 14.28 -3.14
CA LYS A 109 9.78 13.35 -2.92
C LYS A 109 11.13 14.10 -2.95
N ALA A 110 11.29 15.08 -3.83
CA ALA A 110 12.52 15.85 -3.99
C ALA A 110 12.85 16.76 -2.78
N GLU A 111 11.88 17.11 -1.94
CA GLU A 111 12.10 17.88 -0.72
C GLU A 111 12.81 17.09 0.40
N TYR A 112 12.92 15.76 0.26
CA TYR A 112 13.39 14.83 1.29
C TYR A 112 14.70 14.12 0.89
N THR A 113 15.63 14.85 0.29
CA THR A 113 16.95 14.34 -0.09
C THR A 113 17.86 14.03 1.09
N ASP A 114 17.51 14.53 2.28
CA ASP A 114 18.16 14.23 3.56
C ASP A 114 17.88 12.80 4.09
N LEU A 115 16.87 12.12 3.53
CA LEU A 115 16.56 10.72 3.82
C LEU A 115 17.27 9.80 2.82
N GLU A 116 17.99 8.81 3.34
CA GLU A 116 18.77 7.87 2.53
C GLU A 116 17.87 7.03 1.63
N GLU A 117 18.21 6.94 0.34
CA GLU A 117 17.55 6.03 -0.58
C GLU A 117 17.83 4.57 -0.20
N ARG A 118 16.81 3.75 -0.29
CA ARG A 118 16.91 2.30 -0.16
C ARG A 118 16.83 1.67 -1.55
N ASP A 119 17.78 0.83 -1.90
CA ASP A 119 17.68 -0.01 -3.09
C ASP A 119 16.55 -1.05 -2.87
N PRO A 120 15.46 -1.00 -3.65
CA PRO A 120 14.39 -1.98 -3.55
C PRO A 120 14.75 -3.35 -4.13
N GLY A 121 15.81 -3.44 -4.95
CA GLY A 121 16.08 -4.58 -5.82
C GLY A 121 15.21 -4.58 -7.09
N GLU A 122 15.36 -5.61 -7.89
CA GLU A 122 14.59 -5.80 -9.13
C GLU A 122 13.34 -6.64 -8.86
N HIS A 123 12.20 -6.20 -9.43
CA HIS A 123 10.93 -6.90 -9.31
C HIS A 123 10.25 -7.04 -10.68
N TRP A 124 9.49 -8.08 -10.85
CA TRP A 124 8.74 -8.34 -12.09
C TRP A 124 7.70 -7.24 -12.41
N TYR A 125 7.32 -6.43 -11.43
CA TYR A 125 6.34 -5.34 -11.56
C TYR A 125 6.98 -3.95 -11.72
N ASP A 126 8.31 -3.87 -11.88
CA ASP A 126 8.98 -2.57 -12.03
C ASP A 126 8.53 -1.80 -13.29
N ASP A 127 8.12 -2.53 -14.34
CA ASP A 127 7.59 -1.95 -15.57
C ASP A 127 6.28 -1.18 -15.40
N ILE A 128 5.52 -1.48 -14.34
CA ILE A 128 4.25 -0.79 -14.02
C ILE A 128 4.37 0.11 -12.79
N LYS A 129 5.55 0.22 -12.21
CA LYS A 129 5.80 1.07 -11.05
C LYS A 129 6.11 2.50 -11.49
N LEU A 130 5.37 3.48 -10.95
CA LEU A 130 5.53 4.89 -11.27
C LEU A 130 6.79 5.49 -10.63
N ALA A 131 7.39 6.48 -11.29
CA ALA A 131 8.63 7.13 -10.86
C ALA A 131 8.48 7.94 -9.55
N SER A 132 7.26 8.35 -9.22
CA SER A 132 6.91 9.01 -7.94
C SER A 132 6.94 8.08 -6.73
N SER A 133 7.15 6.77 -6.92
CA SER A 133 7.33 5.81 -5.83
C SER A 133 8.52 6.18 -4.93
N ILE A 134 8.42 5.83 -3.64
CA ILE A 134 9.41 6.15 -2.61
C ILE A 134 10.00 4.85 -2.05
N SER A 135 11.32 4.78 -1.93
CA SER A 135 12.01 3.73 -1.18
C SER A 135 13.13 4.36 -0.36
N LYS A 136 12.89 4.53 0.94
CA LYS A 136 13.81 5.22 1.84
C LYS A 136 14.08 4.42 3.11
N LYS A 137 15.27 4.58 3.67
CA LYS A 137 15.67 3.97 4.93
C LYS A 137 16.35 4.98 5.86
N GLY A 138 16.32 4.70 7.16
CA GLY A 138 16.94 5.56 8.15
C GLY A 138 16.94 4.95 9.54
N LYS A 139 17.20 5.77 10.53
CA LYS A 139 17.16 5.40 11.94
C LYS A 139 15.90 5.94 12.61
N LYS A 140 15.49 5.32 13.71
CA LYS A 140 14.32 5.74 14.50
C LYS A 140 14.29 7.25 14.83
N LYS A 141 15.45 7.90 15.00
CA LYS A 141 15.54 9.35 15.24
C LYS A 141 15.01 10.21 14.08
N GLN A 142 14.90 9.64 12.88
CA GLN A 142 14.39 10.30 11.67
C GLN A 142 12.92 10.02 11.42
N SER A 143 12.23 9.26 12.31
CA SER A 143 10.83 8.83 12.09
C SER A 143 9.88 9.98 11.79
N ASN A 144 10.03 11.13 12.46
CA ASN A 144 9.19 12.30 12.19
C ASN A 144 9.35 12.82 10.75
N ARG A 145 10.56 12.73 10.19
CA ARG A 145 10.86 13.14 8.80
C ARG A 145 10.19 12.21 7.80
N PHE A 146 10.17 10.90 8.10
CA PHE A 146 9.44 9.93 7.32
C PHE A 146 7.92 10.13 7.41
N ASP A 147 7.42 10.46 8.60
CA ASP A 147 6.00 10.74 8.82
C ASP A 147 5.55 11.96 8.02
N GLU A 148 6.35 13.03 8.03
CA GLU A 148 6.12 14.25 7.25
C GLU A 148 6.10 13.97 5.74
N LEU A 149 7.09 13.22 5.22
CA LEU A 149 7.13 12.80 3.82
C LEU A 149 5.88 12.00 3.45
N THR A 150 5.51 11.02 4.29
CA THR A 150 4.33 10.19 4.06
C THR A 150 3.06 11.03 3.96
N GLN A 151 2.83 11.94 4.91
CA GLN A 151 1.65 12.80 4.94
C GLN A 151 1.56 13.69 3.69
N LYS A 152 2.63 14.41 3.37
CA LYS A 152 2.67 15.30 2.19
C LYS A 152 2.49 14.55 0.87
N HIS A 153 3.14 13.38 0.75
CA HIS A 153 3.02 12.58 -0.46
C HIS A 153 1.61 12.00 -0.62
N PHE A 154 1.00 11.55 0.48
CA PHE A 154 -0.36 11.02 0.45
C PHE A 154 -1.40 12.12 0.23
N GLU A 155 -1.21 13.30 0.80
CA GLU A 155 -2.04 14.49 0.53
C GLU A 155 -1.98 14.87 -0.95
N ALA A 156 -0.77 14.93 -1.52
CA ALA A 156 -0.58 15.20 -2.94
C ALA A 156 -1.26 14.13 -3.82
N TYR A 157 -1.15 12.84 -3.46
CA TYR A 157 -1.84 11.74 -4.14
C TYR A 157 -3.37 11.90 -4.12
N LEU A 158 -3.96 12.16 -2.96
CA LEU A 158 -5.41 12.35 -2.84
C LEU A 158 -5.90 13.64 -3.51
N SER A 159 -5.05 14.68 -3.62
CA SER A 159 -5.38 15.96 -4.22
C SER A 159 -5.29 15.94 -5.74
N ALA A 160 -4.69 14.93 -6.34
CA ALA A 160 -4.61 14.79 -7.78
C ALA A 160 -6.01 14.77 -8.39
N GLY A 161 -6.22 15.62 -9.39
CA GLY A 161 -7.47 15.62 -10.15
C GLY A 161 -7.62 14.28 -10.86
N ALA A 162 -8.73 13.60 -10.65
CA ALA A 162 -8.98 12.30 -11.26
C ALA A 162 -10.33 12.31 -11.98
N SER A 163 -10.37 11.74 -13.17
CA SER A 163 -11.59 11.49 -13.93
C SER A 163 -12.30 10.24 -13.44
N THR A 164 -13.58 10.13 -13.72
CA THR A 164 -14.32 8.87 -13.58
C THR A 164 -13.82 7.86 -14.62
N VAL A 165 -13.85 6.60 -14.26
CA VAL A 165 -13.32 5.48 -15.06
C VAL A 165 -14.33 4.39 -15.31
N ASN A 166 -14.00 3.48 -16.21
CA ASN A 166 -14.68 2.19 -16.29
C ASN A 166 -14.17 1.28 -15.16
N VAL A 167 -15.02 1.05 -14.15
CA VAL A 167 -14.67 0.22 -12.99
C VAL A 167 -14.13 -1.16 -13.40
N SER A 168 -14.75 -1.81 -14.41
CA SER A 168 -14.30 -3.13 -14.87
C SER A 168 -12.88 -3.11 -15.44
N ASP A 169 -12.53 -2.07 -16.18
CA ASP A 169 -11.19 -1.97 -16.80
C ASP A 169 -10.12 -1.61 -15.79
N LYS A 170 -10.43 -0.74 -14.82
CA LYS A 170 -9.58 -0.46 -13.67
C LYS A 170 -9.31 -1.73 -12.85
N GLN A 171 -10.36 -2.48 -12.53
CA GLN A 171 -10.24 -3.73 -11.77
C GLN A 171 -9.41 -4.80 -12.50
N LYS A 172 -9.47 -4.88 -13.84
CA LYS A 172 -8.62 -5.79 -14.62
C LYS A 172 -7.12 -5.45 -14.44
N LYS A 173 -6.76 -4.15 -14.45
CA LYS A 173 -5.37 -3.72 -14.27
C LYS A 173 -4.88 -3.99 -12.85
N ALA A 174 -5.69 -3.71 -11.83
CA ALA A 174 -5.37 -4.07 -10.45
C ALA A 174 -5.24 -5.59 -10.27
N SER A 175 -6.17 -6.37 -10.87
CA SER A 175 -6.12 -7.84 -10.84
C SER A 175 -4.87 -8.40 -11.54
N TYR A 176 -4.40 -7.77 -12.63
CA TYR A 176 -3.13 -8.17 -13.27
C TYR A 176 -1.96 -8.11 -12.29
N TYR A 177 -1.85 -7.00 -11.55
CA TYR A 177 -0.80 -6.85 -10.53
C TYR A 177 -0.95 -7.88 -9.40
N VAL A 178 -2.16 -8.02 -8.84
CA VAL A 178 -2.43 -8.94 -7.71
C VAL A 178 -2.20 -10.39 -8.11
N ASN A 179 -2.66 -10.82 -9.28
CA ASN A 179 -2.41 -12.16 -9.80
C ASN A 179 -0.92 -12.39 -10.05
N GLY A 180 -0.21 -11.39 -10.54
CA GLY A 180 1.25 -11.45 -10.68
C GLY A 180 1.95 -11.65 -9.33
N LEU A 181 1.53 -10.96 -8.26
CA LEU A 181 2.04 -11.21 -6.90
C LEU A 181 1.78 -12.65 -6.44
N LEU A 182 0.61 -13.19 -6.76
CA LEU A 182 0.24 -14.56 -6.41
C LEU A 182 0.99 -15.62 -7.25
N GLU A 183 1.28 -15.35 -8.50
CA GLU A 183 1.91 -16.32 -9.41
C GLU A 183 3.44 -16.25 -9.39
N LYS A 184 3.99 -15.05 -9.50
CA LYS A 184 5.44 -14.79 -9.64
C LYS A 184 6.12 -14.51 -8.30
N GLY A 185 5.35 -14.31 -7.22
CA GLY A 185 5.85 -13.96 -5.90
C GLY A 185 5.97 -12.46 -5.66
N GLY A 186 6.11 -12.11 -4.39
CA GLY A 186 6.31 -10.75 -3.90
C GLY A 186 6.75 -10.80 -2.44
N PRO A 187 7.23 -9.69 -1.87
CA PRO A 187 7.89 -9.69 -0.55
C PRO A 187 7.10 -10.33 0.59
N SER A 188 5.77 -10.25 0.55
CA SER A 188 4.89 -10.83 1.57
C SER A 188 4.14 -12.08 1.12
N THR A 189 3.92 -12.26 -0.19
CA THR A 189 3.09 -13.34 -0.74
C THR A 189 3.62 -14.72 -0.38
N ASP A 190 4.93 -14.92 -0.51
CA ASP A 190 5.55 -16.23 -0.23
C ASP A 190 5.51 -16.57 1.26
N VAL A 191 5.63 -15.55 2.12
CA VAL A 191 5.49 -15.71 3.57
C VAL A 191 4.08 -16.17 3.93
N PHE A 192 3.06 -15.55 3.34
CA PHE A 192 1.67 -15.93 3.59
C PHE A 192 1.33 -17.29 2.99
N LYS A 193 1.75 -17.60 1.76
CA LYS A 193 1.53 -18.93 1.16
C LYS A 193 2.12 -20.05 2.01
N LYS A 194 3.34 -19.86 2.52
CA LYS A 194 3.99 -20.84 3.40
C LYS A 194 3.27 -21.01 4.74
N SER A 195 2.66 -19.96 5.27
CA SER A 195 2.06 -19.96 6.60
C SER A 195 0.56 -20.29 6.60
N LEU A 196 -0.18 -19.87 5.57
CA LEU A 196 -1.65 -19.97 5.49
C LEU A 196 -2.15 -20.89 4.37
N GLY A 197 -1.25 -21.33 3.48
CA GLY A 197 -1.60 -22.04 2.25
C GLY A 197 -2.01 -21.12 1.10
N VAL A 198 -2.07 -21.68 -0.10
CA VAL A 198 -2.30 -20.93 -1.34
C VAL A 198 -3.70 -20.31 -1.36
N ASP A 199 -4.74 -21.09 -1.09
CA ASP A 199 -6.14 -20.63 -1.20
C ASP A 199 -6.43 -19.48 -0.23
N THR A 200 -6.01 -19.61 1.03
CA THR A 200 -6.17 -18.56 2.04
C THR A 200 -5.40 -17.29 1.66
N THR A 201 -4.19 -17.44 1.12
CA THR A 201 -3.40 -16.30 0.66
C THR A 201 -4.04 -15.63 -0.55
N THR A 202 -4.56 -16.41 -1.48
CA THR A 202 -5.29 -15.87 -2.65
C THR A 202 -6.49 -15.04 -2.21
N LYS A 203 -7.33 -15.60 -1.32
CA LYS A 203 -8.46 -14.87 -0.76
C LYS A 203 -8.02 -13.60 -0.02
N LEU A 204 -6.98 -13.68 0.81
CA LEU A 204 -6.44 -12.53 1.54
C LEU A 204 -6.04 -11.40 0.58
N PHE A 205 -5.32 -11.71 -0.49
CA PHE A 205 -4.83 -10.71 -1.43
C PHE A 205 -5.96 -10.17 -2.32
N GLN A 206 -6.73 -11.03 -2.96
CA GLN A 206 -7.75 -10.61 -3.93
C GLN A 206 -8.95 -9.92 -3.28
N GLU A 207 -9.49 -10.48 -2.19
CA GLU A 207 -10.73 -9.96 -1.58
C GLU A 207 -10.44 -8.87 -0.53
N ILE A 208 -9.44 -9.10 0.35
CA ILE A 208 -9.27 -8.30 1.55
C ILE A 208 -8.25 -7.18 1.39
N LEU A 209 -7.06 -7.47 0.84
CA LEU A 209 -6.01 -6.45 0.74
C LEU A 209 -6.22 -5.54 -0.48
N PHE A 210 -6.59 -6.09 -1.62
CA PHE A 210 -6.68 -5.30 -2.85
C PHE A 210 -8.12 -5.10 -3.38
N GLY A 211 -9.11 -5.89 -2.94
CA GLY A 211 -10.49 -5.76 -3.38
C GLY A 211 -10.64 -5.87 -4.90
N THR A 212 -10.02 -6.88 -5.53
CA THR A 212 -10.02 -7.08 -6.99
C THR A 212 -11.08 -8.08 -7.48
N VAL A 213 -11.85 -8.66 -6.59
CA VAL A 213 -12.96 -9.61 -6.85
C VAL A 213 -14.16 -9.26 -6.00
#